data_ea6f31d87218cecbd2821338a06390a4
#
_entry.id   ea6f31d87218cecbd2821338a06390a4
#
_cell.length_a   1.000
_cell.length_b   1.000
_cell.length_c   1.000
_cell.angle_alpha   90.00
_cell.angle_beta   90.00
_cell.angle_gamma   90.00
#
_symmetry.space_group_name_H-M   'P 1'
#
loop_
_entity.id
_entity.type
_entity.pdbx_description
1 polymer ?
#
loop_
_entity_poly.entity_id
_entity_poly.type
_entity_poly.pdbx_seq_one_letter_code
_entity_poly.pdbx_strand_id
1 'polypeptide(L)'
;MRKRHLVGALVAAVAVPVATALPAYSHGYVTGPPSRAALCAAGTVTNCGDIQWEPQSVEGPKGFPGSGPADGKLCAGGNSRFAQLDNPRNGAWPTTKVTAGSRQNFTWKFTARHATASYRYFLTKPGYSAATALSRSNLNLTPLLTVPGNNQQPPSTLTHSVPLPAGLTGHHVLLAVWDISDTANAFYSCVDLQF
;
A
#
# COMPACT_ATOMS: atom_id res chain seq x y z
N MET A 1 -36.69 72.77 -14.04
CA MET A 1 -35.63 72.10 -13.22
C MET A 1 -35.96 70.63 -13.07
N ARG A 2 -35.26 69.70 -13.80
CA ARG A 2 -35.50 68.23 -13.71
C ARG A 2 -34.43 67.65 -12.78
N LYS A 3 -34.87 67.08 -11.65
CA LYS A 3 -34.00 66.36 -10.71
C LYS A 3 -33.71 64.97 -11.28
N ARG A 4 -32.47 64.63 -11.55
CA ARG A 4 -32.01 63.28 -11.92
C ARG A 4 -31.66 62.50 -10.62
N HIS A 5 -32.40 61.44 -10.38
CA HIS A 5 -32.06 60.50 -9.30
C HIS A 5 -31.06 59.48 -9.84
N LEU A 6 -29.84 59.46 -9.26
CA LEU A 6 -28.85 58.44 -9.47
C LEU A 6 -29.21 57.26 -8.56
N VAL A 7 -29.53 56.12 -9.16
CA VAL A 7 -29.70 54.86 -8.45
C VAL A 7 -28.32 54.18 -8.46
N GLY A 8 -27.64 54.14 -7.33
CA GLY A 8 -26.40 53.39 -7.15
C GLY A 8 -26.72 51.90 -6.92
N ALA A 9 -26.27 51.03 -7.83
CA ALA A 9 -26.33 49.58 -7.63
C ALA A 9 -25.18 49.14 -6.76
N LEU A 10 -25.47 48.62 -5.56
CA LEU A 10 -24.50 47.90 -4.70
C LEU A 10 -24.29 46.50 -5.29
N VAL A 11 -23.11 46.23 -5.78
CA VAL A 11 -22.67 44.85 -6.13
C VAL A 11 -22.09 44.20 -4.86
N ALA A 12 -22.84 43.29 -4.27
CA ALA A 12 -22.33 42.45 -3.16
C ALA A 12 -21.41 41.36 -3.72
N ALA A 13 -20.14 41.47 -3.47
CA ALA A 13 -19.17 40.40 -3.80
C ALA A 13 -19.34 39.26 -2.82
N VAL A 14 -19.81 38.09 -3.28
CA VAL A 14 -19.88 36.85 -2.52
C VAL A 14 -18.48 36.23 -2.55
N ALA A 15 -17.76 36.30 -1.43
CA ALA A 15 -16.50 35.57 -1.25
C ALA A 15 -16.83 34.08 -1.03
N VAL A 16 -16.55 33.23 -2.03
CA VAL A 16 -16.61 31.77 -1.88
C VAL A 16 -15.33 31.33 -1.17
N PRO A 17 -15.42 30.70 0.03
CA PRO A 17 -14.22 30.16 0.69
C PRO A 17 -13.69 29.00 -0.17
N VAL A 18 -12.49 29.12 -0.69
CA VAL A 18 -11.72 28.02 -1.27
C VAL A 18 -11.22 27.18 -0.12
N ALA A 19 -11.89 26.06 0.17
CA ALA A 19 -11.38 25.06 1.10
C ALA A 19 -10.14 24.42 0.46
N THR A 20 -8.94 24.81 0.90
CA THR A 20 -7.71 24.10 0.57
C THR A 20 -7.73 22.77 1.32
N ALA A 21 -7.97 21.67 0.59
CA ALA A 21 -7.78 20.35 1.13
C ALA A 21 -6.29 20.20 1.52
N LEU A 22 -6.02 20.07 2.83
CA LEU A 22 -4.69 19.72 3.30
C LEU A 22 -4.35 18.33 2.74
N PRO A 23 -3.10 18.10 2.29
CA PRO A 23 -2.68 16.76 1.88
C PRO A 23 -2.86 15.83 3.09
N ALA A 24 -3.77 14.88 2.97
CA ALA A 24 -4.01 13.90 3.98
C ALA A 24 -2.91 12.85 3.89
N TYR A 25 -1.95 12.90 4.80
CA TYR A 25 -0.86 11.93 4.88
C TYR A 25 -1.38 10.65 5.52
N SER A 26 -1.70 9.65 4.69
CA SER A 26 -1.89 8.27 5.16
C SER A 26 -0.53 7.64 5.40
N HIS A 27 -0.39 6.76 6.40
CA HIS A 27 0.84 6.00 6.59
C HIS A 27 0.53 4.66 7.25
N GLY A 28 0.98 3.57 6.63
CA GLY A 28 0.78 2.24 7.18
C GLY A 28 1.57 1.16 6.43
N TYR A 29 1.92 0.08 7.13
CA TYR A 29 2.68 -1.03 6.58
C TYR A 29 2.39 -2.33 7.33
N VAL A 30 2.71 -3.48 6.72
CA VAL A 30 2.56 -4.80 7.36
C VAL A 30 3.76 -5.07 8.27
N THR A 31 3.46 -5.37 9.54
CA THR A 31 4.47 -5.67 10.57
C THR A 31 4.51 -7.14 10.97
N GLY A 32 3.45 -7.90 10.72
CA GLY A 32 3.38 -9.31 11.06
C GLY A 32 2.62 -10.14 10.02
N PRO A 33 3.26 -11.08 9.33
CA PRO A 33 4.70 -11.28 9.18
C PRO A 33 5.39 -10.02 8.66
N PRO A 34 6.69 -9.79 9.00
CA PRO A 34 7.33 -8.53 8.66
C PRO A 34 7.44 -8.35 7.14
N SER A 35 6.99 -7.20 6.65
CA SER A 35 7.23 -6.77 5.28
C SER A 35 8.69 -6.38 5.06
N ARG A 36 9.12 -6.26 3.78
CA ARG A 36 10.45 -5.76 3.45
C ARG A 36 10.74 -4.42 4.12
N ALA A 37 9.77 -3.50 4.15
CA ALA A 37 9.90 -2.22 4.84
C ALA A 37 10.07 -2.39 6.36
N ALA A 38 9.33 -3.31 6.97
CA ALA A 38 9.48 -3.63 8.40
C ALA A 38 10.85 -4.24 8.72
N LEU A 39 11.36 -5.15 7.89
CA LEU A 39 12.69 -5.75 8.03
C LEU A 39 13.80 -4.71 7.93
N CYS A 40 13.67 -3.76 7.02
CA CYS A 40 14.60 -2.63 6.88
C CYS A 40 14.58 -1.71 8.12
N ALA A 41 13.40 -1.36 8.62
CA ALA A 41 13.25 -0.51 9.79
C ALA A 41 13.76 -1.17 11.09
N ALA A 42 13.65 -2.50 11.16
CA ALA A 42 14.19 -3.29 12.28
C ALA A 42 15.72 -3.51 12.21
N GLY A 43 16.39 -3.07 11.13
CA GLY A 43 17.81 -3.33 10.90
C GLY A 43 18.15 -4.78 10.58
N THR A 44 17.15 -5.64 10.38
CA THR A 44 17.34 -7.05 9.97
C THR A 44 17.92 -7.14 8.56
N VAL A 45 17.56 -6.19 7.71
CA VAL A 45 18.10 -6.03 6.36
C VAL A 45 18.77 -4.66 6.27
N THR A 46 19.99 -4.63 5.76
CA THR A 46 20.77 -3.40 5.56
C THR A 46 20.71 -2.90 4.11
N ASN A 47 21.29 -1.72 3.83
CA ASN A 47 21.31 -1.10 2.51
C ASN A 47 19.88 -0.91 1.94
N CYS A 48 19.00 -0.43 2.77
CA CYS A 48 17.58 -0.22 2.45
C CYS A 48 17.25 1.21 1.97
N GLY A 49 18.20 2.15 2.07
CA GLY A 49 17.92 3.56 1.77
C GLY A 49 16.96 4.18 2.78
N ASP A 50 16.17 5.15 2.33
CA ASP A 50 15.30 5.96 3.21
C ASP A 50 14.19 5.18 3.89
N ILE A 51 13.76 4.06 3.31
CA ILE A 51 12.65 3.26 3.87
C ILE A 51 12.91 2.76 5.29
N GLN A 52 14.17 2.61 5.71
CA GLN A 52 14.54 2.22 7.07
C GLN A 52 14.03 3.21 8.13
N TRP A 53 13.85 4.48 7.77
CA TRP A 53 13.40 5.54 8.67
C TRP A 53 11.90 5.81 8.58
N GLU A 54 11.27 5.44 7.47
CA GLU A 54 9.86 5.70 7.20
C GLU A 54 9.14 4.47 6.59
N PRO A 55 9.16 3.29 7.25
CA PRO A 55 8.61 2.04 6.70
C PRO A 55 7.12 2.12 6.36
N GLN A 56 6.41 3.09 6.92
CA GLN A 56 4.99 3.35 6.71
C GLN A 56 4.68 4.13 5.42
N SER A 57 5.70 4.64 4.69
CA SER A 57 5.53 5.63 3.62
C SER A 57 5.51 5.04 2.21
N VAL A 58 5.32 3.72 2.06
CA VAL A 58 5.26 3.07 0.73
C VAL A 58 3.91 3.34 0.10
N GLU A 59 3.71 4.58 -0.32
CA GLU A 59 2.53 5.07 -1.01
C GLU A 59 2.75 5.09 -2.52
N GLY A 60 1.72 4.76 -3.29
CA GLY A 60 1.73 4.79 -4.74
C GLY A 60 0.35 4.89 -5.36
N PRO A 61 0.24 4.99 -6.70
CA PRO A 61 -1.04 5.08 -7.37
C PRO A 61 -1.94 3.89 -7.05
N LYS A 62 -3.24 4.15 -6.84
CA LYS A 62 -4.27 3.13 -6.63
C LYS A 62 -4.61 2.37 -7.91
N GLY A 63 -5.31 1.25 -7.76
CA GLY A 63 -5.95 0.53 -8.87
C GLY A 63 -5.25 -0.76 -9.30
N PHE A 64 -4.20 -1.21 -8.56
CA PHE A 64 -3.63 -2.54 -8.81
C PHE A 64 -4.73 -3.62 -8.78
N PRO A 65 -4.75 -4.62 -9.69
CA PRO A 65 -3.74 -4.90 -10.71
C PRO A 65 -3.95 -4.19 -12.06
N GLY A 66 -5.11 -3.58 -12.32
CA GLY A 66 -5.43 -2.96 -13.61
C GLY A 66 -4.62 -1.69 -13.91
N SER A 67 -4.18 -1.00 -12.87
CA SER A 67 -3.31 0.18 -12.89
C SER A 67 -2.37 0.14 -11.68
N GLY A 68 -1.98 1.29 -11.12
CA GLY A 68 -1.07 1.34 -9.97
C GLY A 68 0.41 1.34 -10.37
N PRO A 69 1.33 0.92 -9.48
CA PRO A 69 2.76 0.92 -9.76
C PRO A 69 3.12 0.04 -10.95
N ALA A 70 4.16 0.42 -11.69
CA ALA A 70 4.66 -0.36 -12.83
C ALA A 70 5.27 -1.69 -12.37
N ASP A 71 5.34 -2.67 -13.27
CA ASP A 71 6.01 -3.94 -13.03
C ASP A 71 7.48 -3.73 -12.69
N GLY A 72 8.00 -4.52 -11.75
CA GLY A 72 9.31 -4.34 -11.16
C GLY A 72 9.41 -3.23 -10.12
N LYS A 73 8.30 -2.50 -9.83
CA LYS A 73 8.24 -1.40 -8.86
C LYS A 73 7.10 -1.55 -7.85
N LEU A 74 6.58 -2.76 -7.70
CA LEU A 74 5.39 -3.02 -6.90
C LEU A 74 5.66 -2.91 -5.39
N CYS A 75 6.82 -3.37 -4.92
CA CYS A 75 7.16 -3.36 -3.49
C CYS A 75 7.51 -1.96 -2.97
N ALA A 76 7.97 -1.06 -3.84
CA ALA A 76 8.20 0.35 -3.54
C ALA A 76 6.98 1.24 -3.80
N GLY A 77 5.84 0.69 -4.26
CA GLY A 77 4.67 1.48 -4.64
C GLY A 77 4.92 2.38 -5.86
N GLY A 78 5.99 2.14 -6.64
CA GLY A 78 6.43 3.01 -7.73
C GLY A 78 7.27 4.20 -7.27
N ASN A 79 7.53 4.36 -5.96
CA ASN A 79 8.32 5.44 -5.40
C ASN A 79 9.83 5.14 -5.52
N SER A 80 10.55 5.93 -6.32
CA SER A 80 12.00 5.74 -6.56
C SER A 80 12.87 5.91 -5.31
N ARG A 81 12.41 6.66 -4.29
CA ARG A 81 13.11 6.78 -3.00
C ARG A 81 13.22 5.44 -2.26
N PHE A 82 12.31 4.51 -2.53
CA PHE A 82 12.22 3.20 -1.88
C PHE A 82 12.55 2.05 -2.82
N ALA A 83 13.23 2.32 -3.93
CA ALA A 83 13.54 1.33 -4.97
C ALA A 83 14.31 0.10 -4.44
N GLN A 84 14.96 0.19 -3.29
CA GLN A 84 15.64 -0.93 -2.63
C GLN A 84 14.66 -2.06 -2.24
N LEU A 85 13.37 -1.74 -2.03
CA LEU A 85 12.33 -2.74 -1.75
C LEU A 85 12.00 -3.61 -2.96
N ASP A 86 12.22 -3.09 -4.18
CA ASP A 86 12.00 -3.82 -5.44
C ASP A 86 13.19 -4.69 -5.84
N ASN A 87 14.38 -4.41 -5.27
CA ASN A 87 15.56 -5.23 -5.54
C ASN A 87 15.34 -6.64 -4.98
N PRO A 88 15.35 -7.69 -5.82
CA PRO A 88 15.13 -9.06 -5.37
C PRO A 88 16.27 -9.62 -4.52
N ARG A 89 17.45 -8.96 -4.47
CA ARG A 89 18.64 -9.38 -3.71
C ARG A 89 19.02 -10.83 -3.97
N ASN A 90 18.86 -11.29 -5.22
CA ASN A 90 19.03 -12.69 -5.62
C ASN A 90 18.22 -13.68 -4.77
N GLY A 91 17.06 -13.28 -4.28
CA GLY A 91 16.21 -14.11 -3.41
C GLY A 91 16.61 -14.11 -1.93
N ALA A 92 17.53 -13.23 -1.51
CA ALA A 92 18.05 -13.20 -0.15
C ALA A 92 17.20 -12.38 0.86
N TRP A 93 15.96 -12.01 0.50
CA TRP A 93 15.07 -11.43 1.50
C TRP A 93 14.74 -12.46 2.60
N PRO A 94 14.83 -12.10 3.89
CA PRO A 94 14.40 -12.97 4.97
C PRO A 94 12.93 -13.37 4.81
N THR A 95 12.63 -14.65 4.96
CA THR A 95 11.29 -15.21 4.78
C THR A 95 10.66 -15.59 6.11
N THR A 96 9.33 -15.53 6.18
CA THR A 96 8.56 -16.15 7.27
C THR A 96 8.07 -17.52 6.83
N LYS A 97 8.32 -18.57 7.63
CA LYS A 97 7.79 -19.91 7.37
C LYS A 97 6.28 -19.92 7.54
N VAL A 98 5.58 -20.50 6.57
CA VAL A 98 4.13 -20.65 6.56
C VAL A 98 3.74 -22.05 6.08
N THR A 99 2.50 -22.48 6.37
CA THR A 99 2.00 -23.78 5.96
C THR A 99 1.03 -23.62 4.78
N ALA A 100 1.29 -24.30 3.68
CA ALA A 100 0.38 -24.35 2.54
C ALA A 100 -1.00 -24.90 2.95
N GLY A 101 -2.08 -24.30 2.43
CA GLY A 101 -3.46 -24.67 2.77
C GLY A 101 -3.96 -24.14 4.13
N SER A 102 -3.12 -23.45 4.90
CA SER A 102 -3.50 -22.86 6.19
C SER A 102 -4.00 -21.42 6.04
N ARG A 103 -4.33 -20.80 7.17
CA ARG A 103 -4.56 -19.35 7.25
C ARG A 103 -3.39 -18.70 7.96
N GLN A 104 -2.91 -17.57 7.40
CA GLN A 104 -1.85 -16.74 7.97
C GLN A 104 -2.41 -15.38 8.35
N ASN A 105 -2.12 -14.94 9.57
CA ASN A 105 -2.48 -13.60 10.02
C ASN A 105 -1.48 -12.56 9.48
N PHE A 106 -2.01 -11.51 8.85
CA PHE A 106 -1.23 -10.34 8.43
C PHE A 106 -1.69 -9.13 9.21
N THR A 107 -0.75 -8.51 9.92
CA THR A 107 -1.00 -7.38 10.81
C THR A 107 -0.45 -6.10 10.19
N TRP A 108 -1.34 -5.15 9.93
CA TRP A 108 -1.03 -3.79 9.57
C TRP A 108 -0.80 -2.93 10.80
N LYS A 109 0.16 -2.01 10.74
CA LYS A 109 0.36 -0.90 11.67
C LYS A 109 0.13 0.39 10.91
N PHE A 110 -0.72 1.26 11.44
CA PHE A 110 -1.04 2.57 10.87
C PHE A 110 -0.50 3.66 11.78
N THR A 111 0.35 4.52 11.25
CA THR A 111 0.89 5.69 11.97
C THR A 111 0.12 6.96 11.64
N ALA A 112 -0.54 7.01 10.46
CA ALA A 112 -1.55 7.99 10.10
C ALA A 112 -2.73 7.26 9.43
N ARG A 113 -3.88 7.27 10.08
CA ARG A 113 -5.07 6.52 9.67
C ARG A 113 -5.91 7.31 8.69
N HIS A 114 -6.43 6.63 7.67
CA HIS A 114 -7.25 7.24 6.63
C HIS A 114 -8.48 6.41 6.34
N ALA A 115 -9.52 7.05 5.79
CA ALA A 115 -10.70 6.35 5.31
C ALA A 115 -10.29 5.30 4.27
N THR A 116 -10.68 4.07 4.48
CA THR A 116 -10.22 2.89 3.75
C THR A 116 -11.28 2.38 2.79
N ALA A 117 -10.92 2.17 1.52
CA ALA A 117 -11.76 1.49 0.56
C ALA A 117 -11.67 -0.04 0.74
N SER A 118 -10.45 -0.59 0.73
CA SER A 118 -10.23 -2.03 0.90
C SER A 118 -8.81 -2.38 1.30
N TYR A 119 -8.63 -3.63 1.76
CA TYR A 119 -7.35 -4.32 1.89
C TYR A 119 -7.37 -5.53 0.97
N ARG A 120 -6.31 -5.72 0.17
CA ARG A 120 -6.22 -6.81 -0.80
C ARG A 120 -4.87 -7.51 -0.72
N TYR A 121 -4.87 -8.84 -0.87
CA TYR A 121 -3.70 -9.68 -0.69
C TYR A 121 -3.47 -10.53 -1.93
N PHE A 122 -2.35 -10.35 -2.60
CA PHE A 122 -1.97 -11.05 -3.83
C PHE A 122 -0.73 -11.89 -3.57
N LEU A 123 -0.68 -13.09 -4.11
CA LEU A 123 0.46 -14.01 -3.92
C LEU A 123 1.08 -14.36 -5.26
N THR A 124 2.38 -14.57 -5.27
CA THR A 124 3.08 -15.08 -6.45
C THR A 124 2.61 -16.47 -6.85
N LYS A 125 2.68 -16.76 -8.16
CA LYS A 125 2.30 -18.04 -8.74
C LYS A 125 3.33 -19.12 -8.41
N PRO A 126 2.95 -20.42 -8.50
CA PRO A 126 3.92 -21.51 -8.52
C PRO A 126 4.99 -21.29 -9.59
N GLY A 127 6.26 -21.62 -9.26
CA GLY A 127 7.39 -21.42 -10.16
C GLY A 127 7.95 -19.98 -10.17
N TYR A 128 7.48 -19.11 -9.29
CA TYR A 128 8.09 -17.78 -9.08
C TYR A 128 9.55 -17.93 -8.68
N SER A 129 10.42 -17.12 -9.29
CA SER A 129 11.81 -16.99 -8.86
C SER A 129 11.99 -15.77 -7.98
N ALA A 130 12.36 -15.98 -6.71
CA ALA A 130 12.63 -14.89 -5.76
C ALA A 130 13.84 -14.02 -6.16
N ALA A 131 14.63 -14.44 -7.15
CA ALA A 131 15.72 -13.66 -7.73
C ALA A 131 15.25 -12.63 -8.76
N THR A 132 13.94 -12.53 -9.03
CA THR A 132 13.38 -11.57 -9.98
C THR A 132 12.54 -10.51 -9.30
N ALA A 133 12.54 -9.29 -9.84
CA ALA A 133 11.67 -8.23 -9.34
C ALA A 133 10.19 -8.60 -9.54
N LEU A 134 9.35 -8.20 -8.58
CA LEU A 134 7.93 -8.55 -8.60
C LEU A 134 7.20 -7.85 -9.74
N SER A 135 6.45 -8.60 -10.53
CA SER A 135 5.63 -8.11 -11.64
C SER A 135 4.24 -8.76 -11.63
N ARG A 136 3.30 -8.21 -12.39
CA ARG A 136 1.96 -8.78 -12.56
C ARG A 136 2.01 -10.18 -13.13
N SER A 137 2.94 -10.46 -14.02
CA SER A 137 3.13 -11.80 -14.61
C SER A 137 3.49 -12.86 -13.56
N ASN A 138 4.17 -12.47 -12.49
CA ASN A 138 4.55 -13.36 -11.38
C ASN A 138 3.43 -13.58 -10.36
N LEU A 139 2.42 -12.69 -10.30
CA LEU A 139 1.34 -12.73 -9.31
C LEU A 139 0.09 -13.43 -9.85
N ASN A 140 -0.64 -14.11 -8.97
CA ASN A 140 -2.04 -14.36 -9.19
C ASN A 140 -2.78 -13.02 -8.99
N LEU A 141 -3.38 -12.49 -10.06
CA LEU A 141 -4.04 -11.18 -10.04
C LEU A 141 -5.44 -11.20 -9.44
N THR A 142 -5.97 -12.39 -9.11
CA THR A 142 -7.13 -12.54 -8.22
C THR A 142 -6.61 -12.54 -6.78
N PRO A 143 -7.05 -11.61 -5.92
CA PRO A 143 -6.56 -11.56 -4.54
C PRO A 143 -7.02 -12.79 -3.75
N LEU A 144 -6.15 -13.30 -2.87
CA LEU A 144 -6.49 -14.36 -1.91
C LEU A 144 -7.58 -13.92 -0.92
N LEU A 145 -7.59 -12.64 -0.61
CA LEU A 145 -8.57 -12.01 0.26
C LEU A 145 -8.73 -10.55 -0.13
N THR A 146 -9.98 -10.09 -0.12
CA THR A 146 -10.36 -8.67 -0.14
C THR A 146 -11.20 -8.39 1.09
N VAL A 147 -10.78 -7.41 1.90
CA VAL A 147 -11.53 -6.95 3.07
C VAL A 147 -12.02 -5.54 2.79
N PRO A 148 -13.34 -5.26 2.77
CA PRO A 148 -13.86 -3.92 2.59
C PRO A 148 -13.52 -3.05 3.80
N GLY A 149 -13.09 -1.82 3.55
CA GLY A 149 -12.82 -0.82 4.59
C GLY A 149 -14.02 0.04 4.94
N ASN A 150 -15.10 -0.04 4.12
CA ASN A 150 -16.37 0.67 4.32
C ASN A 150 -16.20 2.20 4.53
N ASN A 151 -15.15 2.76 3.93
CA ASN A 151 -14.78 4.18 4.09
C ASN A 151 -14.50 4.59 5.55
N GLN A 152 -14.17 3.62 6.41
CA GLN A 152 -13.83 3.87 7.81
C GLN A 152 -12.32 3.98 7.99
N GLN A 153 -11.89 4.78 8.97
CA GLN A 153 -10.51 4.77 9.42
C GLN A 153 -10.22 3.49 10.21
N PRO A 154 -9.10 2.79 9.92
CA PRO A 154 -8.73 1.61 10.70
C PRO A 154 -8.32 1.98 12.13
N PRO A 155 -8.31 1.04 13.08
CA PRO A 155 -7.58 1.18 14.34
C PRO A 155 -6.07 1.32 14.08
N SER A 156 -5.27 1.67 15.08
CA SER A 156 -3.80 1.79 14.94
C SER A 156 -3.12 0.49 14.50
N THR A 157 -3.76 -0.64 14.76
CA THR A 157 -3.31 -1.97 14.35
C THR A 157 -4.52 -2.80 13.92
N LEU A 158 -4.39 -3.50 12.78
CA LEU A 158 -5.47 -4.34 12.24
C LEU A 158 -4.89 -5.63 11.68
N THR A 159 -5.47 -6.77 12.05
CA THR A 159 -5.03 -8.10 11.60
C THR A 159 -6.10 -8.74 10.72
N HIS A 160 -5.66 -9.25 9.56
CA HIS A 160 -6.49 -10.05 8.66
C HIS A 160 -5.96 -11.47 8.56
N SER A 161 -6.85 -12.45 8.66
CA SER A 161 -6.53 -13.86 8.49
C SER A 161 -6.70 -14.22 7.01
N VAL A 162 -5.59 -14.37 6.28
CA VAL A 162 -5.56 -14.61 4.82
C VAL A 162 -5.44 -16.13 4.55
N PRO A 163 -6.32 -16.73 3.73
CA PRO A 163 -6.17 -18.12 3.34
C PRO A 163 -4.98 -18.28 2.39
N LEU A 164 -4.10 -19.22 2.68
CA LEU A 164 -2.97 -19.56 1.81
C LEU A 164 -3.32 -20.78 0.95
N PRO A 165 -2.98 -20.77 -0.36
CA PRO A 165 -3.24 -21.91 -1.24
C PRO A 165 -2.52 -23.18 -0.78
N ALA A 166 -3.16 -24.33 -1.00
CA ALA A 166 -2.52 -25.63 -0.78
C ALA A 166 -1.50 -25.94 -1.90
N GLY A 167 -0.56 -26.84 -1.60
CA GLY A 167 0.40 -27.38 -2.57
C GLY A 167 1.52 -26.42 -2.98
N LEU A 168 1.63 -25.26 -2.36
CA LEU A 168 2.76 -24.34 -2.58
C LEU A 168 4.01 -24.82 -1.83
N THR A 169 5.16 -24.60 -2.44
CA THR A 169 6.48 -24.85 -1.87
C THR A 169 7.46 -23.75 -2.27
N GLY A 170 8.49 -23.54 -1.46
CA GLY A 170 9.56 -22.59 -1.78
C GLY A 170 9.23 -21.15 -1.38
N HIS A 171 10.00 -20.22 -1.94
CA HIS A 171 9.92 -18.79 -1.65
C HIS A 171 8.83 -18.12 -2.49
N HIS A 172 7.91 -17.44 -1.82
CA HIS A 172 6.85 -16.66 -2.44
C HIS A 172 6.81 -15.25 -1.86
N VAL A 173 6.28 -14.27 -2.62
CA VAL A 173 6.03 -12.92 -2.14
C VAL A 173 4.52 -12.68 -2.10
N LEU A 174 4.04 -12.24 -0.94
CA LEU A 174 2.69 -11.71 -0.80
C LEU A 174 2.75 -10.18 -0.92
N LEU A 175 1.99 -9.64 -1.87
CA LEU A 175 1.76 -8.21 -2.00
C LEU A 175 0.47 -7.84 -1.29
N ALA A 176 0.57 -7.10 -0.20
CA ALA A 176 -0.55 -6.53 0.53
C ALA A 176 -0.77 -5.08 0.06
N VAL A 177 -2.01 -4.74 -0.28
CA VAL A 177 -2.42 -3.42 -0.78
C VAL A 177 -3.50 -2.85 0.13
N TRP A 178 -3.29 -1.64 0.63
CA TRP A 178 -4.27 -0.86 1.38
C TRP A 178 -4.74 0.31 0.52
N ASP A 179 -5.98 0.23 0.01
CA ASP A 179 -6.57 1.25 -0.84
C ASP A 179 -7.25 2.33 0.01
N ILE A 180 -6.87 3.58 -0.20
CA ILE A 180 -7.46 4.73 0.48
C ILE A 180 -8.74 5.15 -0.25
N SER A 181 -9.82 5.50 0.47
CA SER A 181 -11.10 5.83 -0.18
C SER A 181 -11.11 7.18 -0.85
N ASP A 182 -10.57 8.18 -0.20
CA ASP A 182 -10.71 9.61 -0.52
C ASP A 182 -9.48 10.21 -1.23
N THR A 183 -8.52 9.37 -1.64
CA THR A 183 -7.36 9.76 -2.46
C THR A 183 -7.20 8.85 -3.67
N ALA A 184 -6.34 9.23 -4.62
CA ALA A 184 -5.93 8.40 -5.75
C ALA A 184 -4.84 7.37 -5.38
N ASN A 185 -4.51 7.20 -4.10
CA ASN A 185 -3.36 6.45 -3.62
C ASN A 185 -3.75 5.17 -2.89
N ALA A 186 -2.78 4.26 -2.81
CA ALA A 186 -2.79 3.04 -2.01
C ALA A 186 -1.41 2.83 -1.38
N PHE A 187 -1.35 2.01 -0.33
CA PHE A 187 -0.10 1.59 0.30
C PHE A 187 0.21 0.14 -0.07
N TYR A 188 1.48 -0.13 -0.30
CA TYR A 188 1.99 -1.40 -0.80
C TYR A 188 2.98 -2.00 0.20
N SER A 189 2.81 -3.28 0.53
CA SER A 189 3.72 -4.01 1.42
C SER A 189 4.03 -5.37 0.84
N CYS A 190 5.30 -5.65 0.52
CA CYS A 190 5.76 -6.98 0.13
C CYS A 190 6.21 -7.75 1.38
N VAL A 191 5.70 -8.98 1.52
CA VAL A 191 6.04 -9.92 2.58
C VAL A 191 6.59 -11.19 1.95
N ASP A 192 7.81 -11.57 2.32
CA ASP A 192 8.48 -12.77 1.81
C ASP A 192 8.13 -13.97 2.68
N LEU A 193 7.58 -15.02 2.06
CA LEU A 193 7.07 -16.23 2.71
C LEU A 193 7.83 -17.47 2.23
N GLN A 194 8.04 -18.44 3.11
CA GLN A 194 8.61 -19.75 2.81
C GLN A 194 7.57 -20.82 3.10
N PHE A 195 7.07 -21.45 2.04
CA PHE A 195 6.21 -22.62 2.10
C PHE A 195 6.98 -23.92 2.19
#